data_0272fee4d1fdbbf635f1849f1064c12e
#
_entry.id   0272fee4d1fdbbf635f1849f1064c12e
#
_cell.length_a   1.000
_cell.length_b   1.000
_cell.length_c   1.000
_cell.angle_alpha   90.00
_cell.angle_beta   90.00
_cell.angle_gamma   90.00
#
_symmetry.space_group_name_H-M   'P 1'
#
loop_
_entity.id
_entity.type
_entity.pdbx_description
1 polymer ?
#
loop_
_entity_poly.entity_id
_entity_poly.type
_entity_poly.pdbx_seq_one_letter_code
_entity_poly.pdbx_strand_id
1 'polypeptide(L)'
;MSNVSISTNKLCIGYRTPSGGEHAVQSDLSFSLHAGEMVCMLGPNGCGKSTLLRTLAGLQPALSGSFDYQSSIINHQSSKDIALVLTERLSMDNTTVHDVVAMGRYPYTSFLGGLTETDEAIIKDSLEKVGFSDPSVAQTFFNAHSDGEKQRILIAKALAQQTPIILLDEPTAHLDLPHRILILRLLRNLAHKQSKTVLISTHELDLALALSDRILLMTPERGIQLDTAANLKKANAFTSAFGMDIFDPLG
;
A
#
# COMPACT_ATOMS: atom_id res chain seq x y z
N MET A 1 -14.58 14.14 14.74
CA MET A 1 -14.74 14.33 13.29
C MET A 1 -13.72 13.43 12.63
N SER A 2 -14.15 12.49 11.78
CA SER A 2 -13.23 11.59 11.06
C SER A 2 -12.42 12.44 10.07
N ASN A 3 -11.08 12.44 10.25
CA ASN A 3 -10.19 13.19 9.38
C ASN A 3 -10.02 12.39 8.07
N VAL A 4 -10.70 12.80 7.00
CA VAL A 4 -10.55 12.19 5.67
C VAL A 4 -9.11 12.40 5.21
N SER A 5 -8.44 11.34 4.77
CA SER A 5 -7.04 11.37 4.34
C SER A 5 -6.92 11.27 2.81
N ILE A 6 -7.74 10.41 2.20
CA ILE A 6 -7.88 10.29 0.75
C ILE A 6 -9.37 10.36 0.43
N SER A 7 -9.74 11.14 -0.59
CA SER A 7 -11.07 11.12 -1.17
C SER A 7 -11.00 11.00 -2.69
N THR A 8 -11.90 10.23 -3.26
CA THR A 8 -12.05 10.08 -4.72
C THR A 8 -13.44 10.50 -5.14
N ASN A 9 -13.56 11.13 -6.30
CA ASN A 9 -14.85 11.56 -6.85
C ASN A 9 -14.94 11.15 -8.32
N LYS A 10 -15.79 10.15 -8.60
CA LYS A 10 -16.02 9.58 -9.93
C LYS A 10 -14.72 9.26 -10.66
N LEU A 11 -13.74 8.76 -9.91
CA LEU A 11 -12.41 8.46 -10.43
C LEU A 11 -12.49 7.32 -11.46
N CYS A 12 -11.93 7.53 -12.65
CA CYS A 12 -11.75 6.53 -13.67
C CYS A 12 -10.26 6.20 -13.81
N ILE A 13 -9.91 4.93 -13.65
CA ILE A 13 -8.55 4.43 -13.74
C ILE A 13 -8.39 3.48 -14.92
N GLY A 14 -7.22 3.49 -15.54
CA GLY A 14 -6.95 2.67 -16.72
C GLY A 14 -5.67 3.09 -17.41
N TYR A 15 -5.54 2.76 -18.68
CA TYR A 15 -4.34 2.96 -19.46
C TYR A 15 -4.64 3.76 -20.72
N ARG A 16 -3.70 4.65 -21.10
CA ARG A 16 -3.69 5.29 -22.42
C ARG A 16 -2.82 4.48 -23.36
N THR A 17 -3.37 4.10 -24.50
CA THR A 17 -2.59 3.40 -25.53
C THR A 17 -1.72 4.38 -26.32
N PRO A 18 -0.58 3.93 -26.89
CA PRO A 18 0.25 4.78 -27.75
C PRO A 18 -0.49 5.37 -28.94
N SER A 19 -1.58 4.72 -29.39
CA SER A 19 -2.47 5.20 -30.46
C SER A 19 -3.49 6.27 -30.03
N GLY A 20 -3.44 6.70 -28.77
CA GLY A 20 -4.35 7.73 -28.21
C GLY A 20 -5.69 7.20 -27.72
N GLY A 21 -5.90 5.87 -27.74
CA GLY A 21 -7.09 5.24 -27.13
C GLY A 21 -7.00 5.18 -25.61
N GLU A 22 -8.15 5.09 -24.96
CA GLU A 22 -8.23 4.87 -23.50
C GLU A 22 -8.83 3.49 -23.23
N HIS A 23 -8.23 2.75 -22.31
CA HIS A 23 -8.75 1.49 -21.78
C HIS A 23 -9.06 1.67 -20.30
N ALA A 24 -10.32 1.91 -19.97
CA ALA A 24 -10.78 2.01 -18.59
C ALA A 24 -10.79 0.63 -17.94
N VAL A 25 -10.14 0.50 -16.79
CA VAL A 25 -10.15 -0.71 -15.95
C VAL A 25 -11.27 -0.64 -14.92
N GLN A 26 -11.45 0.55 -14.35
CA GLN A 26 -12.55 0.86 -13.43
C GLN A 26 -13.01 2.31 -13.63
N SER A 27 -14.30 2.55 -13.40
CA SER A 27 -14.89 3.88 -13.52
C SER A 27 -15.82 4.17 -12.33
N ASP A 28 -16.12 5.45 -12.15
CA ASP A 28 -17.05 5.96 -11.12
C ASP A 28 -16.66 5.59 -9.69
N LEU A 29 -15.34 5.50 -9.41
CA LEU A 29 -14.84 5.17 -8.09
C LEU A 29 -14.97 6.36 -7.17
N SER A 30 -15.89 6.28 -6.19
CA SER A 30 -16.13 7.33 -5.20
C SER A 30 -16.08 6.73 -3.80
N PHE A 31 -15.02 7.05 -3.04
CA PHE A 31 -14.81 6.56 -1.68
C PHE A 31 -13.92 7.51 -0.88
N SER A 32 -13.90 7.32 0.43
CA SER A 32 -13.02 8.07 1.33
C SER A 32 -12.31 7.13 2.31
N LEU A 33 -10.99 7.36 2.49
CA LEU A 33 -10.17 6.73 3.51
C LEU A 33 -9.84 7.75 4.60
N HIS A 34 -9.71 7.27 5.83
CA HIS A 34 -9.52 8.14 6.99
C HIS A 34 -8.17 7.91 7.66
N ALA A 35 -7.65 8.95 8.28
CA ALA A 35 -6.49 8.82 9.15
C ALA A 35 -6.79 7.90 10.33
N GLY A 36 -5.85 7.02 10.64
CA GLY A 36 -6.01 6.06 11.73
C GLY A 36 -6.64 4.72 11.32
N GLU A 37 -6.92 4.48 10.04
CA GLU A 37 -7.49 3.21 9.60
C GLU A 37 -6.56 2.40 8.69
N MET A 38 -6.69 1.09 8.78
CA MET A 38 -6.11 0.11 7.87
C MET A 38 -7.21 -0.50 7.03
N VAL A 39 -7.15 -0.27 5.71
CA VAL A 39 -8.12 -0.79 4.74
C VAL A 39 -7.45 -1.85 3.86
N CYS A 40 -8.07 -3.02 3.78
CA CYS A 40 -7.65 -4.07 2.84
C CYS A 40 -8.49 -4.01 1.57
N MET A 41 -7.82 -3.97 0.44
CA MET A 41 -8.44 -4.00 -0.88
C MET A 41 -8.48 -5.43 -1.40
N LEU A 42 -9.68 -5.94 -1.62
CA LEU A 42 -9.96 -7.28 -2.12
C LEU A 42 -10.67 -7.20 -3.49
N GLY A 43 -10.52 -8.25 -4.26
CA GLY A 43 -11.19 -8.40 -5.55
C GLY A 43 -10.45 -9.36 -6.48
N PRO A 44 -11.09 -9.83 -7.54
CA PRO A 44 -10.50 -10.75 -8.51
C PRO A 44 -9.22 -10.21 -9.14
N ASN A 45 -8.43 -11.11 -9.75
CA ASN A 45 -7.26 -10.69 -10.52
C ASN A 45 -7.69 -9.83 -11.71
N GLY A 46 -6.93 -8.79 -12.00
CA GLY A 46 -7.24 -7.89 -13.11
C GLY A 46 -8.33 -6.84 -12.84
N CYS A 47 -9.00 -6.84 -11.66
CA CYS A 47 -10.03 -5.84 -11.35
C CYS A 47 -9.50 -4.41 -11.14
N GLY A 48 -8.18 -4.19 -11.18
CA GLY A 48 -7.60 -2.84 -11.13
C GLY A 48 -6.97 -2.42 -9.81
N LYS A 49 -6.73 -3.34 -8.86
CA LYS A 49 -6.13 -3.02 -7.55
C LYS A 49 -4.81 -2.25 -7.66
N SER A 50 -3.84 -2.82 -8.38
CA SER A 50 -2.53 -2.18 -8.59
C SER A 50 -2.63 -0.89 -9.41
N THR A 51 -3.58 -0.83 -10.36
CA THR A 51 -3.84 0.38 -11.15
C THR A 51 -4.36 1.51 -10.25
N LEU A 52 -5.28 1.21 -9.32
CA LEU A 52 -5.77 2.18 -8.34
C LEU A 52 -4.64 2.69 -7.44
N LEU A 53 -3.81 1.79 -6.88
CA LEU A 53 -2.68 2.17 -6.04
C LEU A 53 -1.69 3.08 -6.78
N ARG A 54 -1.35 2.74 -8.04
CA ARG A 54 -0.46 3.57 -8.87
C ARG A 54 -1.07 4.93 -9.20
N THR A 55 -2.38 4.97 -9.46
CA THR A 55 -3.08 6.23 -9.73
C THR A 55 -3.10 7.11 -8.48
N LEU A 56 -3.46 6.56 -7.32
CA LEU A 56 -3.43 7.29 -6.05
C LEU A 56 -2.01 7.75 -5.67
N ALA A 57 -0.98 7.00 -6.00
CA ALA A 57 0.42 7.40 -5.76
C ALA A 57 0.96 8.42 -6.79
N GLY A 58 0.16 8.82 -7.78
CA GLY A 58 0.59 9.75 -8.83
C GLY A 58 1.56 9.18 -9.85
N LEU A 59 1.78 7.84 -9.86
CA LEU A 59 2.63 7.17 -10.85
C LEU A 59 1.92 6.98 -12.19
N GLN A 60 0.62 7.10 -12.20
CA GLN A 60 -0.22 6.94 -13.38
C GLN A 60 -1.35 7.98 -13.33
N PRO A 61 -1.62 8.72 -14.42
CA PRO A 61 -2.71 9.68 -14.44
C PRO A 61 -4.07 8.97 -14.41
N ALA A 62 -5.05 9.56 -13.74
CA ALA A 62 -6.44 9.18 -13.91
C ALA A 62 -6.90 9.42 -15.35
N LEU A 63 -7.82 8.62 -15.86
CA LEU A 63 -8.47 8.87 -17.15
C LEU A 63 -9.50 9.99 -17.03
N SER A 64 -10.28 9.99 -15.94
CA SER A 64 -11.21 11.06 -15.59
C SER A 64 -11.54 11.04 -14.10
N GLY A 65 -12.36 12.00 -13.64
CA GLY A 65 -12.65 12.19 -12.23
C GLY A 65 -11.51 12.85 -11.47
N SER A 66 -11.55 12.79 -10.16
CA SER A 66 -10.53 13.43 -9.31
C SER A 66 -10.30 12.64 -8.02
N PHE A 67 -9.15 12.85 -7.41
CA PHE A 67 -8.86 12.43 -6.05
C PHE A 67 -8.06 13.51 -5.34
N ASP A 68 -8.17 13.55 -4.03
CA ASP A 68 -7.50 14.53 -3.19
C ASP A 68 -6.94 13.89 -1.92
N TYR A 69 -5.82 14.43 -1.43
CA TYR A 69 -5.22 14.08 -0.14
C TYR A 69 -5.40 15.25 0.81
N GLN A 70 -6.00 15.01 1.94
CA GLN A 70 -5.98 15.98 3.02
C GLN A 70 -4.67 15.85 3.80
N SER A 71 -3.57 16.31 3.21
CA SER A 71 -2.32 16.45 3.92
C SER A 71 -2.20 17.85 4.52
N SER A 72 -1.57 17.93 5.70
CA SER A 72 -1.26 19.22 6.34
C SER A 72 -0.16 20.00 5.60
N ILE A 73 0.36 19.49 4.49
CA ILE A 73 1.46 20.07 3.72
C ILE A 73 0.87 20.82 2.53
N ILE A 74 0.94 22.15 2.57
CA ILE A 74 0.35 23.10 1.61
C ILE A 74 0.87 22.95 0.16
N ASN A 75 1.91 22.18 -0.09
CA ASN A 75 2.58 22.05 -1.40
C ASN A 75 2.60 20.61 -1.90
N HIS A 76 1.51 19.88 -1.92
CA HIS A 76 1.29 18.56 -2.57
C HIS A 76 2.54 17.89 -3.19
N GLN A 77 3.59 17.69 -2.39
CA GLN A 77 4.72 16.87 -2.79
C GLN A 77 4.34 15.42 -2.51
N SER A 78 3.81 14.71 -3.51
CA SER A 78 3.35 13.32 -3.37
C SER A 78 4.37 12.41 -2.67
N SER A 79 5.67 12.69 -2.83
CA SER A 79 6.76 11.96 -2.16
C SER A 79 6.83 12.16 -0.63
N LYS A 80 6.18 13.20 -0.07
CA LYS A 80 6.05 13.43 1.38
C LYS A 80 4.69 13.04 1.93
N ASP A 81 3.72 12.86 1.06
CA ASP A 81 2.36 12.51 1.45
C ASP A 81 2.10 11.02 1.38
N ILE A 82 2.70 10.31 0.41
CA ILE A 82 2.43 8.91 0.13
C ILE A 82 3.72 8.10 0.00
N ALA A 83 3.79 6.97 0.70
CA ALA A 83 4.73 5.90 0.42
C ALA A 83 4.01 4.78 -0.32
N LEU A 84 4.64 4.24 -1.38
CA LEU A 84 4.11 3.14 -2.17
C LEU A 84 5.11 1.98 -2.19
N VAL A 85 4.60 0.77 -1.92
CA VAL A 85 5.31 -0.50 -2.09
C VAL A 85 4.57 -1.31 -3.14
N LEU A 86 5.24 -1.65 -4.22
CA LEU A 86 4.71 -2.50 -5.30
C LEU A 86 5.25 -3.93 -5.18
N THR A 87 4.52 -4.89 -5.75
CA THR A 87 4.90 -6.32 -5.79
C THR A 87 6.00 -6.62 -6.83
N GLU A 88 6.46 -5.63 -7.58
CA GLU A 88 7.44 -5.83 -8.65
C GLU A 88 8.77 -6.34 -8.09
N ARG A 89 9.33 -7.36 -8.75
CA ARG A 89 10.68 -7.85 -8.44
C ARG A 89 11.70 -6.82 -8.87
N LEU A 90 12.25 -6.13 -7.90
CA LEU A 90 13.33 -5.18 -8.13
C LEU A 90 14.67 -5.91 -8.05
N SER A 91 15.54 -5.66 -9.03
CA SER A 91 16.96 -6.01 -8.96
C SER A 91 17.74 -4.70 -8.85
N MET A 92 18.58 -4.60 -7.83
CA MET A 92 19.40 -3.43 -7.57
C MET A 92 20.86 -3.89 -7.40
N ASP A 93 21.62 -3.84 -8.49
CA ASP A 93 23.02 -4.27 -8.47
C ASP A 93 23.87 -3.31 -7.64
N ASN A 94 24.81 -3.87 -6.88
CA ASN A 94 25.74 -3.13 -6.03
C ASN A 94 25.08 -2.14 -5.02
N THR A 95 23.83 -2.41 -4.63
CA THR A 95 23.09 -1.57 -3.68
C THR A 95 22.94 -2.33 -2.37
N THR A 96 23.33 -1.73 -1.25
CA THR A 96 23.17 -2.33 0.07
C THR A 96 21.74 -2.21 0.58
N VAL A 97 21.38 -2.98 1.59
CA VAL A 97 20.10 -2.88 2.29
C VAL A 97 19.92 -1.47 2.86
N HIS A 98 21.00 -0.91 3.45
CA HIS A 98 21.04 0.47 3.94
C HIS A 98 20.66 1.46 2.82
N ASP A 99 21.31 1.36 1.65
CA ASP A 99 21.07 2.28 0.54
C ASP A 99 19.61 2.22 0.06
N VAL A 100 19.02 1.01 -0.01
CA VAL A 100 17.61 0.84 -0.39
C VAL A 100 16.69 1.56 0.60
N VAL A 101 16.92 1.39 1.91
CA VAL A 101 16.07 2.02 2.93
C VAL A 101 16.31 3.53 2.97
N ALA A 102 17.56 3.97 2.77
CA ALA A 102 17.95 5.39 2.69
C ALA A 102 17.24 6.14 1.54
N MET A 103 16.87 5.46 0.43
CA MET A 103 16.05 6.09 -0.61
C MET A 103 14.71 6.63 -0.07
N GLY A 104 14.18 6.07 1.02
CA GLY A 104 13.01 6.59 1.71
C GLY A 104 13.23 7.99 2.32
N ARG A 105 14.49 8.38 2.55
CA ARG A 105 14.86 9.69 3.09
C ARG A 105 15.08 10.75 2.03
N TYR A 106 15.20 10.39 0.73
CA TYR A 106 15.46 11.36 -0.34
C TYR A 106 14.54 12.60 -0.37
N PRO A 107 13.23 12.51 -0.07
CA PRO A 107 12.39 13.69 0.00
C PRO A 107 12.80 14.71 1.07
N TYR A 108 13.65 14.32 2.01
CA TYR A 108 14.11 15.13 3.15
C TYR A 108 15.57 15.53 3.06
N THR A 109 16.35 14.96 2.13
CA THR A 109 17.76 15.31 1.94
C THR A 109 17.92 16.64 1.23
N SER A 110 19.04 17.31 1.47
CA SER A 110 19.44 18.53 0.74
C SER A 110 19.84 18.18 -0.72
N PHE A 111 20.09 19.21 -1.53
CA PHE A 111 20.60 19.07 -2.90
C PHE A 111 21.87 18.21 -3.01
N LEU A 112 22.69 18.17 -1.99
CA LEU A 112 23.91 17.34 -1.93
C LEU A 112 23.64 15.89 -1.50
N GLY A 113 22.41 15.52 -1.14
CA GLY A 113 22.01 14.14 -0.86
C GLY A 113 22.54 13.55 0.43
N GLY A 114 23.15 14.35 1.32
CA GLY A 114 23.71 13.87 2.58
C GLY A 114 22.62 13.43 3.58
N LEU A 115 22.82 12.27 4.21
CA LEU A 115 21.99 11.79 5.30
C LEU A 115 22.47 12.43 6.62
N THR A 116 21.53 12.78 7.48
CA THR A 116 21.79 13.27 8.84
C THR A 116 21.81 12.10 9.83
N GLU A 117 22.33 12.32 11.06
CA GLU A 117 22.25 11.33 12.14
C GLU A 117 20.78 10.92 12.43
N THR A 118 19.84 11.85 12.27
CA THR A 118 18.41 11.57 12.41
C THR A 118 17.92 10.62 11.32
N ASP A 119 18.39 10.80 10.08
CA ASP A 119 18.02 9.90 8.96
C ASP A 119 18.57 8.50 9.19
N GLU A 120 19.82 8.38 9.68
CA GLU A 120 20.42 7.09 10.04
C GLU A 120 19.64 6.37 11.14
N ALA A 121 19.20 7.10 12.17
CA ALA A 121 18.37 6.55 13.23
C ALA A 121 17.01 6.04 12.69
N ILE A 122 16.39 6.76 11.75
CA ILE A 122 15.14 6.38 11.10
C ILE A 122 15.31 5.13 10.23
N ILE A 123 16.41 5.04 9.49
CA ILE A 123 16.75 3.88 8.66
C ILE A 123 16.87 2.63 9.53
N LYS A 124 17.65 2.72 10.62
CA LYS A 124 17.85 1.64 11.59
C LYS A 124 16.51 1.20 12.20
N ASP A 125 15.72 2.12 12.75
CA ASP A 125 14.41 1.85 13.35
C ASP A 125 13.44 1.19 12.34
N SER A 126 13.50 1.62 11.09
CA SER A 126 12.66 1.05 10.03
C SER A 126 13.03 -0.41 9.72
N LEU A 127 14.31 -0.75 9.71
CA LEU A 127 14.80 -2.13 9.54
C LEU A 127 14.43 -3.00 10.74
N GLU A 128 14.60 -2.51 11.96
CA GLU A 128 14.22 -3.24 13.18
C GLU A 128 12.71 -3.54 13.20
N LYS A 129 11.86 -2.60 12.82
CA LYS A 129 10.40 -2.76 12.75
C LYS A 129 9.94 -3.87 11.81
N VAL A 130 10.65 -4.12 10.74
CA VAL A 130 10.33 -5.20 9.79
C VAL A 130 11.05 -6.52 10.10
N GLY A 131 11.70 -6.61 11.26
CA GLY A 131 12.28 -7.84 11.79
C GLY A 131 13.76 -8.07 11.44
N PHE A 132 14.53 -7.03 11.10
CA PHE A 132 15.98 -7.09 10.97
C PHE A 132 16.62 -6.50 12.23
N SER A 133 16.97 -7.38 13.17
CA SER A 133 17.58 -6.96 14.45
C SER A 133 19.11 -6.93 14.41
N ASP A 134 19.74 -7.59 13.44
CA ASP A 134 21.18 -7.60 13.25
C ASP A 134 21.61 -6.38 12.43
N PRO A 135 22.38 -5.43 13.01
CA PRO A 135 22.83 -4.25 12.28
C PRO A 135 23.72 -4.55 11.07
N SER A 136 24.37 -5.73 11.03
CA SER A 136 25.24 -6.11 9.92
C SER A 136 24.48 -6.32 8.61
N VAL A 137 23.18 -6.63 8.69
CA VAL A 137 22.28 -6.77 7.53
C VAL A 137 22.25 -5.51 6.69
N ALA A 138 22.32 -4.35 7.29
CA ALA A 138 22.31 -3.06 6.59
C ALA A 138 23.45 -2.94 5.55
N GLN A 139 24.59 -3.61 5.78
CA GLN A 139 25.76 -3.58 4.90
C GLN A 139 25.76 -4.70 3.84
N THR A 140 24.81 -5.62 3.87
CA THR A 140 24.70 -6.68 2.86
C THR A 140 24.04 -6.15 1.58
N PHE A 141 24.33 -6.80 0.45
CA PHE A 141 23.71 -6.41 -0.82
C PHE A 141 22.25 -6.85 -0.90
N PHE A 142 21.39 -5.96 -1.38
CA PHE A 142 19.95 -6.21 -1.52
C PHE A 142 19.65 -7.48 -2.33
N ASN A 143 20.39 -7.71 -3.43
CA ASN A 143 20.18 -8.87 -4.28
C ASN A 143 20.55 -10.21 -3.63
N ALA A 144 21.33 -10.20 -2.55
CA ALA A 144 21.71 -11.42 -1.81
C ALA A 144 20.58 -11.97 -0.93
N HIS A 145 19.50 -11.20 -0.73
CA HIS A 145 18.37 -11.56 0.10
C HIS A 145 17.30 -12.37 -0.65
N SER A 146 16.58 -13.20 0.08
CA SER A 146 15.38 -13.89 -0.41
C SER A 146 14.28 -12.90 -0.81
N ASP A 147 13.33 -13.32 -1.66
CA ASP A 147 12.23 -12.46 -2.09
C ASP A 147 11.40 -11.93 -0.88
N GLY A 148 11.21 -12.75 0.16
CA GLY A 148 10.53 -12.33 1.39
C GLY A 148 11.32 -11.29 2.18
N GLU A 149 12.65 -11.42 2.28
CA GLU A 149 13.50 -10.40 2.91
C GLU A 149 13.54 -9.12 2.10
N LYS A 150 13.65 -9.21 0.78
CA LYS A 150 13.56 -8.05 -0.13
C LYS A 150 12.25 -7.29 0.07
N GLN A 151 11.14 -8.00 0.19
CA GLN A 151 9.85 -7.39 0.45
C GLN A 151 9.82 -6.62 1.79
N ARG A 152 10.37 -7.21 2.85
CA ARG A 152 10.50 -6.52 4.16
C ARG A 152 11.41 -5.30 4.08
N ILE A 153 12.51 -5.36 3.31
CA ILE A 153 13.41 -4.21 3.08
C ILE A 153 12.67 -3.07 2.34
N LEU A 154 11.86 -3.39 1.33
CA LEU A 154 11.05 -2.39 0.62
C LEU A 154 9.97 -1.77 1.52
N ILE A 155 9.41 -2.53 2.45
CA ILE A 155 8.51 -2.00 3.47
C ILE A 155 9.29 -1.07 4.42
N ALA A 156 10.51 -1.44 4.86
CA ALA A 156 11.36 -0.57 5.67
C ALA A 156 11.67 0.76 4.96
N LYS A 157 11.96 0.74 3.65
CA LYS A 157 12.09 1.94 2.83
C LYS A 157 10.84 2.84 2.91
N ALA A 158 9.64 2.25 2.78
CA ALA A 158 8.38 3.00 2.87
C ALA A 158 8.16 3.57 4.29
N LEU A 159 8.56 2.85 5.34
CA LEU A 159 8.51 3.35 6.72
C LEU A 159 9.47 4.51 6.94
N ALA A 160 10.70 4.42 6.40
CA ALA A 160 11.71 5.46 6.48
C ALA A 160 11.25 6.78 5.82
N GLN A 161 10.35 6.72 4.85
CA GLN A 161 9.76 7.89 4.21
C GLN A 161 8.82 8.69 5.14
N GLN A 162 8.34 8.09 6.24
CA GLN A 162 7.53 8.74 7.30
C GLN A 162 6.26 9.46 6.81
N THR A 163 5.68 9.04 5.71
CA THR A 163 4.48 9.64 5.12
C THR A 163 3.22 9.39 5.96
N PRO A 164 2.19 10.25 5.88
CA PRO A 164 0.89 10.01 6.50
C PRO A 164 0.10 8.88 5.83
N ILE A 165 0.35 8.61 4.55
CA ILE A 165 -0.36 7.60 3.75
C ILE A 165 0.64 6.54 3.30
N ILE A 166 0.27 5.26 3.46
CA ILE A 166 1.06 4.10 3.02
C ILE A 166 0.17 3.21 2.15
N LEU A 167 0.56 3.05 0.90
CA LEU A 167 -0.09 2.19 -0.08
C LEU A 167 0.80 0.97 -0.33
N LEU A 168 0.24 -0.25 -0.26
CA LEU A 168 1.00 -1.47 -0.44
C LEU A 168 0.25 -2.42 -1.39
N ASP A 169 0.95 -2.86 -2.42
CA ASP A 169 0.44 -3.85 -3.36
C ASP A 169 0.97 -5.24 -2.98
N GLU A 170 0.10 -6.10 -2.48
CA GLU A 170 0.37 -7.48 -2.04
C GLU A 170 1.64 -7.62 -1.14
N PRO A 171 1.75 -6.85 -0.04
CA PRO A 171 3.00 -6.78 0.73
C PRO A 171 3.39 -8.08 1.42
N THR A 172 2.51 -9.08 1.44
CA THR A 172 2.72 -10.36 2.12
C THR A 172 2.88 -11.56 1.18
N ALA A 173 2.80 -11.35 -0.14
CA ALA A 173 2.75 -12.43 -1.14
C ALA A 173 3.93 -13.42 -1.09
N HIS A 174 5.12 -12.97 -0.71
CA HIS A 174 6.34 -13.80 -0.67
C HIS A 174 6.83 -14.10 0.76
N LEU A 175 6.00 -13.79 1.76
CA LEU A 175 6.36 -13.99 3.16
C LEU A 175 5.83 -15.34 3.68
N ASP A 176 6.57 -15.95 4.59
CA ASP A 176 6.05 -17.01 5.45
C ASP A 176 5.04 -16.49 6.47
N LEU A 177 4.26 -17.36 7.06
CA LEU A 177 3.17 -16.99 7.97
C LEU A 177 3.60 -16.10 9.15
N PRO A 178 4.72 -16.36 9.87
CA PRO A 178 5.18 -15.49 10.95
C PRO A 178 5.45 -14.05 10.47
N HIS A 179 6.12 -13.90 9.34
CA HIS A 179 6.45 -12.59 8.79
C HIS A 179 5.22 -11.86 8.21
N ARG A 180 4.24 -12.58 7.63
CA ARG A 180 2.94 -12.00 7.24
C ARG A 180 2.24 -11.36 8.42
N ILE A 181 2.14 -12.11 9.53
CA ILE A 181 1.49 -11.63 10.76
C ILE A 181 2.27 -10.43 11.34
N LEU A 182 3.61 -10.49 11.35
CA LEU A 182 4.46 -9.38 11.79
C LEU A 182 4.15 -8.10 11.02
N ILE A 183 4.20 -8.17 9.69
CA ILE A 183 3.99 -7.01 8.81
C ILE A 183 2.57 -6.46 8.94
N LEU A 184 1.55 -7.30 8.92
CA LEU A 184 0.16 -6.82 9.04
C LEU A 184 -0.12 -6.19 10.40
N ARG A 185 0.42 -6.75 11.50
CA ARG A 185 0.33 -6.14 12.83
C ARG A 185 1.09 -4.81 12.91
N LEU A 186 2.26 -4.72 12.28
CA LEU A 186 3.01 -3.48 12.18
C LEU A 186 2.19 -2.41 11.46
N LEU A 187 1.65 -2.71 10.28
CA LEU A 187 0.85 -1.78 9.49
C LEU A 187 -0.41 -1.32 10.23
N ARG A 188 -1.09 -2.23 10.92
CA ARG A 188 -2.23 -1.89 11.78
C ARG A 188 -1.82 -0.98 12.94
N ASN A 189 -0.68 -1.25 13.58
CA ASN A 189 -0.18 -0.38 14.64
C ASN A 189 0.17 1.02 14.13
N LEU A 190 0.73 1.14 12.92
CA LEU A 190 1.00 2.43 12.29
C LEU A 190 -0.29 3.20 12.04
N ALA A 191 -1.34 2.53 11.55
CA ALA A 191 -2.65 3.14 11.40
C ALA A 191 -3.17 3.64 12.75
N HIS A 192 -3.37 2.75 13.72
CA HIS A 192 -4.08 3.08 14.95
C HIS A 192 -3.28 3.96 15.93
N LYS A 193 -1.95 3.73 16.06
CA LYS A 193 -1.13 4.45 17.05
C LYS A 193 -0.47 5.71 16.52
N GLN A 194 -0.27 5.80 15.20
CA GLN A 194 0.37 6.94 14.55
C GLN A 194 -0.56 7.71 13.61
N SER A 195 -1.87 7.36 13.64
CA SER A 195 -2.90 7.99 12.81
C SER A 195 -2.58 7.99 11.31
N LYS A 196 -1.84 6.98 10.82
CA LYS A 196 -1.57 6.82 9.40
C LYS A 196 -2.76 6.20 8.68
N THR A 197 -2.91 6.52 7.39
CA THR A 197 -3.83 5.81 6.50
C THR A 197 -3.07 4.71 5.80
N VAL A 198 -3.53 3.47 5.94
CA VAL A 198 -2.88 2.30 5.33
C VAL A 198 -3.87 1.62 4.39
N LEU A 199 -3.54 1.54 3.10
CA LEU A 199 -4.30 0.80 2.10
C LEU A 199 -3.45 -0.34 1.54
N ILE A 200 -3.95 -1.56 1.65
CA ILE A 200 -3.24 -2.79 1.26
C ILE A 200 -4.07 -3.56 0.24
N SER A 201 -3.52 -3.87 -0.93
CA SER A 201 -4.10 -4.92 -1.76
C SER A 201 -3.66 -6.29 -1.24
N THR A 202 -4.55 -7.27 -1.22
CA THR A 202 -4.23 -8.63 -0.79
C THR A 202 -5.17 -9.65 -1.40
N HIS A 203 -4.72 -10.89 -1.50
CA HIS A 203 -5.54 -12.07 -1.82
C HIS A 203 -5.85 -12.90 -0.56
N GLU A 204 -5.31 -12.53 0.59
CA GLU A 204 -5.45 -13.26 1.85
C GLU A 204 -6.71 -12.82 2.58
N LEU A 205 -7.84 -13.46 2.22
CA LEU A 205 -9.15 -13.10 2.75
C LEU A 205 -9.21 -13.17 4.27
N ASP A 206 -8.74 -14.26 4.88
CA ASP A 206 -8.83 -14.47 6.33
C ASP A 206 -8.08 -13.39 7.12
N LEU A 207 -6.89 -13.01 6.64
CA LEU A 207 -6.10 -11.96 7.27
C LEU A 207 -6.71 -10.57 7.06
N ALA A 208 -7.28 -10.31 5.88
CA ALA A 208 -7.99 -9.08 5.61
C ALA A 208 -9.21 -8.92 6.52
N LEU A 209 -10.02 -9.98 6.65
CA LEU A 209 -11.21 -10.00 7.53
C LEU A 209 -10.86 -9.82 9.02
N ALA A 210 -9.72 -10.37 9.46
CA ALA A 210 -9.31 -10.35 10.87
C ALA A 210 -8.63 -9.05 11.30
N LEU A 211 -7.93 -8.37 10.39
CA LEU A 211 -7.00 -7.29 10.74
C LEU A 211 -7.37 -5.92 10.20
N SER A 212 -8.18 -5.83 9.13
CA SER A 212 -8.58 -4.53 8.59
C SER A 212 -9.76 -3.90 9.34
N ASP A 213 -9.81 -2.58 9.35
CA ASP A 213 -10.94 -1.82 9.88
C ASP A 213 -12.10 -1.80 8.89
N ARG A 214 -11.79 -1.63 7.61
CA ARG A 214 -12.72 -1.72 6.48
C ARG A 214 -12.11 -2.48 5.33
N ILE A 215 -12.96 -2.98 4.46
CA ILE A 215 -12.59 -3.67 3.22
C ILE A 215 -13.09 -2.87 2.04
N LEU A 216 -12.19 -2.57 1.12
CA LEU A 216 -12.49 -2.00 -0.18
C LEU A 216 -12.59 -3.15 -1.19
N LEU A 217 -13.83 -3.57 -1.45
CA LEU A 217 -14.11 -4.67 -2.35
C LEU A 217 -14.29 -4.13 -3.77
N MET A 218 -13.40 -4.55 -4.68
CA MET A 218 -13.41 -4.14 -6.09
C MET A 218 -13.96 -5.27 -6.95
N THR A 219 -14.90 -4.92 -7.84
CA THR A 219 -15.47 -5.86 -8.81
C THR A 219 -15.46 -5.24 -10.21
N PRO A 220 -15.25 -6.05 -11.29
CA PRO A 220 -15.24 -5.51 -12.65
C PRO A 220 -16.57 -4.84 -13.05
N GLU A 221 -17.68 -5.38 -12.58
CA GLU A 221 -19.02 -4.98 -13.04
C GLU A 221 -19.75 -4.00 -12.10
N ARG A 222 -19.35 -3.94 -10.81
CA ARG A 222 -20.07 -3.22 -9.77
C ARG A 222 -19.25 -2.10 -9.11
N GLY A 223 -18.05 -1.85 -9.63
CA GLY A 223 -17.19 -0.82 -9.08
C GLY A 223 -16.65 -1.18 -7.69
N ILE A 224 -16.76 -0.26 -6.75
CA ILE A 224 -16.19 -0.36 -5.41
C ILE A 224 -17.30 -0.39 -4.35
N GLN A 225 -17.11 -1.25 -3.34
CA GLN A 225 -17.84 -1.21 -2.07
C GLN A 225 -16.83 -1.08 -0.93
N LEU A 226 -17.02 -0.10 -0.06
CA LEU A 226 -16.14 0.15 1.09
C LEU A 226 -16.95 0.12 2.37
N ASP A 227 -16.78 -0.93 3.17
CA ASP A 227 -17.47 -1.11 4.45
C ASP A 227 -16.69 -2.06 5.36
N THR A 228 -17.18 -2.26 6.58
CA THR A 228 -16.67 -3.29 7.48
C THR A 228 -16.89 -4.69 6.92
N ALA A 229 -16.03 -5.63 7.27
CA ALA A 229 -16.17 -7.04 6.88
C ALA A 229 -17.57 -7.60 7.21
N ALA A 230 -18.11 -7.25 8.40
CA ALA A 230 -19.41 -7.71 8.86
C ALA A 230 -20.57 -7.19 7.97
N ASN A 231 -20.53 -5.94 7.56
CA ASN A 231 -21.56 -5.35 6.70
C ASN A 231 -21.49 -5.92 5.29
N LEU A 232 -20.29 -6.05 4.71
CA LEU A 232 -20.10 -6.66 3.39
C LEU A 232 -20.56 -8.14 3.36
N LYS A 233 -20.32 -8.88 4.44
CA LYS A 233 -20.82 -10.26 4.56
C LYS A 233 -22.35 -10.31 4.60
N LYS A 234 -23.00 -9.46 5.42
CA LYS A 234 -24.47 -9.35 5.47
C LYS A 234 -25.11 -8.97 4.13
N ALA A 235 -24.43 -8.15 3.35
CA ALA A 235 -24.86 -7.72 2.02
C ALA A 235 -24.57 -8.74 0.91
N ASN A 236 -24.03 -9.93 1.22
CA ASN A 236 -23.53 -10.91 0.25
C ASN A 236 -22.59 -10.33 -0.81
N ALA A 237 -21.85 -9.27 -0.43
CA ALA A 237 -20.99 -8.55 -1.36
C ALA A 237 -19.82 -9.41 -1.86
N PHE A 238 -19.29 -10.28 -1.01
CA PHE A 238 -18.21 -11.20 -1.35
C PHE A 238 -18.66 -12.24 -2.40
N THR A 239 -19.82 -12.88 -2.19
CA THR A 239 -20.40 -13.82 -3.16
C THR A 239 -20.60 -13.15 -4.52
N SER A 240 -21.09 -11.90 -4.51
CA SER A 240 -21.25 -11.12 -5.74
C SER A 240 -19.92 -10.75 -6.39
N ALA A 241 -18.85 -10.55 -5.62
CA ALA A 241 -17.54 -10.15 -6.13
C ALA A 241 -16.76 -11.33 -6.72
N PHE A 242 -16.84 -12.50 -6.07
CA PHE A 242 -16.04 -13.67 -6.44
C PHE A 242 -16.83 -14.72 -7.23
N GLY A 243 -18.15 -14.54 -7.40
CA GLY A 243 -19.01 -15.45 -8.15
C GLY A 243 -19.33 -16.77 -7.44
N MET A 244 -18.93 -16.91 -6.18
CA MET A 244 -19.17 -18.07 -5.33
C MET A 244 -19.25 -17.65 -3.86
N ASP A 245 -19.91 -18.45 -3.03
CA ASP A 245 -19.85 -18.25 -1.58
C ASP A 245 -18.47 -18.68 -1.05
N ILE A 246 -17.62 -17.70 -0.78
CA ILE A 246 -16.26 -17.95 -0.26
C ILE A 246 -16.24 -18.37 1.20
N PHE A 247 -17.36 -18.27 1.92
CA PHE A 247 -17.51 -18.69 3.32
C PHE A 247 -18.13 -20.09 3.44
N ASP A 248 -18.79 -20.58 2.39
CA ASP A 248 -19.29 -21.95 2.26
C ASP A 248 -18.98 -22.52 0.84
N PRO A 249 -17.70 -22.81 0.56
CA PRO A 249 -17.28 -23.20 -0.79
C PRO A 249 -17.75 -24.61 -1.20
N LEU A 250 -18.34 -25.35 -0.27
CA LEU A 250 -18.81 -26.74 -0.49
C LEU A 250 -20.34 -26.88 -0.37
N GLY A 251 -21.06 -25.75 -0.12
CA GLY A 251 -22.49 -25.66 0.15
C GLY A 251 -23.45 -26.14 -0.91
#